data_0b570b0a3945a50b047a2980921f5caa
#
_entry.id   0b570b0a3945a50b047a2980921f5caa
#
_cell.length_a   1.000
_cell.length_b   1.000
_cell.length_c   1.000
_cell.angle_alpha   90.00
_cell.angle_beta   90.00
_cell.angle_gamma   90.00
#
_symmetry.space_group_name_H-M   'P 1'
#
loop_
_entity.id
_entity.type
_entity.pdbx_description
1 polymer ?
#
loop_
_entity_poly.entity_id
_entity_poly.type
_entity_poly.pdbx_seq_one_letter_code
_entity_poly.pdbx_strand_id
1 'polypeptide(L)'
;MDIPLGQTGRTLHLPDDWEKLNTLPEDAPGTVAVGYQLTGSNAVVTIAPLTSQMMPVDRDEVVAGIRPSLREFHAGLVEADAGETPAGDVIVYTIVKTLPPDEGDGSGTGAGMQYNLTLHLAVDNGEYLEPWQIQGFFTETGVTGLRDAAVMDLKRREGAIEITDGGLVGWFVDPYDPSLTPADGFLLANLSEDREYDARFAEHPLSQARGLVTAVIGID
;
A
#
# COMPACT_ATOMS: atom_id res chain seq x y z
N MET A 1 8.69 10.18 -14.76
CA MET A 1 7.94 11.45 -14.62
C MET A 1 8.31 12.11 -13.29
N ASP A 2 8.51 13.44 -13.30
CA ASP A 2 8.96 14.19 -12.11
C ASP A 2 7.83 15.03 -11.52
N ILE A 3 7.65 14.95 -10.21
CA ILE A 3 6.63 15.68 -9.47
C ILE A 3 7.31 16.50 -8.37
N PRO A 4 7.42 17.83 -8.55
CA PRO A 4 7.94 18.67 -7.50
C PRO A 4 6.95 18.77 -6.33
N LEU A 5 7.45 18.68 -5.10
CA LEU A 5 6.65 18.82 -3.89
C LEU A 5 6.66 20.30 -3.44
N GLY A 6 5.74 21.08 -4.02
CA GLY A 6 5.59 22.49 -3.67
C GLY A 6 6.87 23.30 -3.87
N GLN A 7 7.27 24.00 -2.81
CA GLN A 7 8.49 24.82 -2.77
C GLN A 7 9.60 24.20 -1.91
N THR A 8 9.46 22.92 -1.55
CA THR A 8 10.42 22.22 -0.68
C THR A 8 11.79 21.98 -1.34
N GLY A 9 11.88 22.10 -2.66
CA GLY A 9 13.05 21.67 -3.44
C GLY A 9 13.12 20.15 -3.67
N ARG A 10 12.20 19.38 -3.11
CA ARG A 10 12.13 17.93 -3.29
C ARG A 10 11.35 17.55 -4.55
N THR A 11 11.80 16.52 -5.22
CA THR A 11 11.14 15.99 -6.43
C THR A 11 10.93 14.48 -6.30
N LEU A 12 9.68 14.05 -6.45
CA LEU A 12 9.33 12.63 -6.51
C LEU A 12 9.50 12.14 -7.96
N HIS A 13 10.36 11.16 -8.16
CA HIS A 13 10.62 10.53 -9.45
C HIS A 13 9.78 9.25 -9.60
N LEU A 14 8.83 9.28 -10.52
CA LEU A 14 8.00 8.12 -10.87
C LEU A 14 8.46 7.48 -12.18
N PRO A 15 8.26 6.16 -12.36
CA PRO A 15 8.54 5.46 -13.63
C PRO A 15 7.84 6.10 -14.85
N ASP A 16 8.32 5.80 -16.05
CA ASP A 16 7.82 6.41 -17.28
C ASP A 16 6.42 5.93 -17.70
N ASP A 17 5.96 4.81 -17.16
CA ASP A 17 4.62 4.25 -17.36
C ASP A 17 3.53 4.94 -16.52
N TRP A 18 3.90 5.89 -15.66
CA TRP A 18 2.96 6.71 -14.93
C TRP A 18 2.50 7.92 -15.74
N GLU A 19 1.20 8.23 -15.63
CA GLU A 19 0.56 9.35 -16.32
C GLU A 19 -0.08 10.32 -15.33
N LYS A 20 -0.13 11.61 -15.70
CA LYS A 20 -0.93 12.58 -14.95
C LYS A 20 -2.40 12.35 -15.22
N LEU A 21 -3.18 12.34 -14.16
CA LEU A 21 -4.64 12.26 -14.18
C LEU A 21 -5.25 13.64 -13.89
N ASN A 22 -6.53 13.78 -14.22
CA ASN A 22 -7.29 14.96 -13.80
C ASN A 22 -7.58 14.88 -12.29
N THR A 23 -7.35 15.97 -11.58
CA THR A 23 -7.79 16.13 -10.21
C THR A 23 -9.30 16.36 -10.14
N LEU A 24 -9.91 16.03 -9.01
CA LEU A 24 -11.32 16.28 -8.76
C LEU A 24 -11.53 17.73 -8.30
N PRO A 25 -12.75 18.30 -8.50
CA PRO A 25 -13.04 19.66 -8.06
C PRO A 25 -12.90 19.88 -6.55
N GLU A 26 -13.06 18.82 -5.75
CA GLU A 26 -12.93 18.80 -4.30
C GLU A 26 -11.51 18.62 -3.79
N ASP A 27 -10.56 18.30 -4.67
CA ASP A 27 -9.16 18.13 -4.28
C ASP A 27 -8.57 19.44 -3.76
N ALA A 28 -7.70 19.34 -2.76
CA ALA A 28 -7.00 20.50 -2.20
C ALA A 28 -6.15 21.20 -3.27
N PRO A 29 -6.04 22.53 -3.23
CA PRO A 29 -5.16 23.25 -4.15
C PRO A 29 -3.71 22.73 -4.06
N GLY A 30 -3.11 22.47 -5.20
CA GLY A 30 -1.76 21.90 -5.29
C GLY A 30 -1.71 20.37 -5.31
N THR A 31 -2.86 19.68 -5.23
CA THR A 31 -2.92 18.24 -5.42
C THR A 31 -2.51 17.86 -6.84
N VAL A 32 -1.71 16.81 -6.94
CA VAL A 32 -1.36 16.14 -8.19
C VAL A 32 -1.95 14.74 -8.16
N ALA A 33 -2.70 14.37 -9.20
CA ALA A 33 -3.18 13.01 -9.40
C ALA A 33 -2.36 12.33 -10.50
N VAL A 34 -1.95 11.10 -10.25
CA VAL A 34 -1.19 10.27 -11.20
C VAL A 34 -1.71 8.83 -11.16
N GLY A 35 -1.43 8.06 -12.19
CA GLY A 35 -1.78 6.66 -12.23
C GLY A 35 -1.06 5.92 -13.32
N TYR A 36 -1.23 4.62 -13.35
CA TYR A 36 -0.77 3.73 -14.41
C TYR A 36 -1.80 2.63 -14.67
N GLN A 37 -1.69 2.02 -15.84
CA GLN A 37 -2.43 0.81 -16.20
C GLN A 37 -1.48 -0.20 -16.83
N LEU A 38 -1.19 -1.28 -16.11
CA LEU A 38 -0.43 -2.44 -16.57
C LEU A 38 -1.39 -3.61 -16.84
N THR A 39 -0.87 -4.69 -17.41
CA THR A 39 -1.68 -5.90 -17.69
C THR A 39 -2.25 -6.54 -16.44
N GLY A 40 -1.48 -6.55 -15.33
CA GLY A 40 -1.83 -7.22 -14.06
C GLY A 40 -2.26 -6.28 -12.95
N SER A 41 -2.14 -4.97 -13.13
CA SER A 41 -2.50 -3.98 -12.11
C SER A 41 -2.78 -2.61 -12.68
N ASN A 42 -3.55 -1.83 -11.93
CA ASN A 42 -3.67 -0.39 -12.12
C ASN A 42 -3.48 0.35 -10.79
N ALA A 43 -3.18 1.63 -10.88
CA ALA A 43 -3.18 2.49 -9.71
C ALA A 43 -3.71 3.89 -10.01
N VAL A 44 -4.29 4.48 -8.98
CA VAL A 44 -4.57 5.92 -8.90
C VAL A 44 -3.92 6.42 -7.60
N VAL A 45 -3.13 7.47 -7.71
CA VAL A 45 -2.40 8.06 -6.58
C VAL A 45 -2.64 9.56 -6.56
N THR A 46 -2.96 10.10 -5.40
CA THR A 46 -3.04 11.53 -5.14
C THR A 46 -1.88 11.95 -4.24
N ILE A 47 -1.26 13.08 -4.57
CA ILE A 47 -0.16 13.69 -3.84
C ILE A 47 -0.62 15.09 -3.50
N ALA A 48 -0.89 15.36 -2.22
CA ALA A 48 -1.51 16.58 -1.76
C ALA A 48 -0.73 17.23 -0.63
N PRO A 49 -0.57 18.57 -0.63
CA PRO A 49 -0.06 19.29 0.53
C PRO A 49 -1.10 19.25 1.65
N LEU A 50 -0.64 19.16 2.89
CA LEU A 50 -1.49 19.26 4.07
C LEU A 50 -1.25 20.57 4.79
N THR A 51 -2.28 21.09 5.47
CA THR A 51 -2.17 22.34 6.24
C THR A 51 -1.56 22.12 7.62
N SER A 52 -1.76 20.96 8.20
CA SER A 52 -1.21 20.58 9.51
C SER A 52 -1.45 19.09 9.73
N GLN A 53 -0.48 18.40 10.31
CA GLN A 53 -0.68 17.04 10.78
C GLN A 53 0.25 16.71 11.96
N MET A 54 -0.32 16.09 12.99
CA MET A 54 0.47 15.34 13.96
C MET A 54 0.69 13.95 13.39
N MET A 55 1.95 13.54 13.25
CA MET A 55 2.31 12.20 12.74
C MET A 55 2.80 11.37 13.93
N PRO A 56 2.37 10.10 14.03
CA PRO A 56 3.05 9.17 14.92
C PRO A 56 4.51 9.05 14.49
N VAL A 57 5.40 8.91 15.45
CA VAL A 57 6.85 8.81 15.19
C VAL A 57 7.35 7.37 15.35
N ASP A 58 6.47 6.48 15.72
CA ASP A 58 6.77 5.09 16.05
C ASP A 58 5.82 4.14 15.30
N ARG A 59 6.39 3.09 14.74
CA ARG A 59 5.64 2.07 13.98
C ARG A 59 4.55 1.40 14.82
N ASP A 60 4.82 1.11 16.08
CA ASP A 60 3.87 0.39 16.93
C ASP A 60 2.65 1.30 17.25
N GLU A 61 2.84 2.62 17.36
CA GLU A 61 1.75 3.59 17.46
C GLU A 61 0.90 3.61 16.18
N VAL A 62 1.53 3.57 15.00
CA VAL A 62 0.84 3.48 13.71
C VAL A 62 -0.03 2.22 13.65
N VAL A 63 0.56 1.07 13.97
CA VAL A 63 -0.15 -0.22 13.98
C VAL A 63 -1.32 -0.20 14.96
N ALA A 64 -1.11 0.27 16.19
CA ALA A 64 -2.16 0.36 17.21
C ALA A 64 -3.29 1.30 16.78
N GLY A 65 -2.96 2.43 16.17
CA GLY A 65 -3.92 3.44 15.72
C GLY A 65 -4.83 2.96 14.59
N ILE A 66 -4.33 2.14 13.65
CA ILE A 66 -5.12 1.67 12.50
C ILE A 66 -5.99 0.44 12.82
N ARG A 67 -5.62 -0.38 13.80
CA ARG A 67 -6.29 -1.65 14.14
C ARG A 67 -7.83 -1.55 14.27
N PRO A 68 -8.41 -0.56 14.97
CA PRO A 68 -9.86 -0.45 15.08
C PRO A 68 -10.55 -0.35 13.72
N SER A 69 -10.03 0.50 12.82
CA SER A 69 -10.58 0.69 11.47
C SER A 69 -10.44 -0.58 10.61
N LEU A 70 -9.30 -1.29 10.70
CA LEU A 70 -9.12 -2.54 9.96
C LEU A 70 -10.18 -3.57 10.31
N ARG A 71 -10.51 -3.70 11.59
CA ARG A 71 -11.55 -4.62 12.06
C ARG A 71 -12.94 -4.20 11.58
N GLU A 72 -13.24 -2.90 11.66
CA GLU A 72 -14.53 -2.34 11.23
C GLU A 72 -14.79 -2.58 9.74
N PHE A 73 -13.77 -2.39 8.91
CA PHE A 73 -13.87 -2.52 7.45
C PHE A 73 -13.45 -3.88 6.89
N HIS A 74 -13.20 -4.88 7.76
CA HIS A 74 -12.71 -6.21 7.34
C HIS A 74 -11.49 -6.11 6.41
N ALA A 75 -10.57 -5.21 6.77
CA ALA A 75 -9.34 -4.96 6.03
C ALA A 75 -8.14 -5.66 6.70
N GLY A 76 -7.03 -5.75 5.99
CA GLY A 76 -5.79 -6.36 6.47
C GLY A 76 -4.61 -5.41 6.42
N LEU A 77 -3.82 -5.36 7.48
CA LEU A 77 -2.55 -4.64 7.48
C LEU A 77 -1.48 -5.52 6.84
N VAL A 78 -0.91 -5.03 5.75
CA VAL A 78 0.20 -5.71 5.06
C VAL A 78 1.52 -5.13 5.51
N GLU A 79 1.57 -3.81 5.67
CA GLU A 79 2.80 -3.12 6.03
C GLU A 79 2.51 -1.79 6.72
N ALA A 80 3.34 -1.44 7.70
CA ALA A 80 3.36 -0.13 8.35
C ALA A 80 4.79 0.19 8.78
N ASP A 81 5.19 1.44 8.64
CA ASP A 81 6.46 1.92 9.17
C ASP A 81 6.42 3.42 9.46
N ALA A 82 7.35 3.88 10.30
CA ALA A 82 7.56 5.27 10.64
C ALA A 82 9.05 5.51 10.86
N GLY A 83 9.58 6.64 10.38
CA GLY A 83 11.00 6.94 10.52
C GLY A 83 11.41 8.18 9.76
N GLU A 84 12.70 8.28 9.49
CA GLU A 84 13.30 9.36 8.71
C GLU A 84 13.85 8.84 7.39
N THR A 85 13.70 9.61 6.32
CA THR A 85 14.35 9.35 5.05
C THR A 85 15.85 9.67 5.13
N PRO A 86 16.67 9.18 4.19
CA PRO A 86 18.08 9.60 4.11
C PRO A 86 18.29 11.11 3.98
N ALA A 87 17.30 11.82 3.48
CA ALA A 87 17.30 13.29 3.36
C ALA A 87 16.91 14.03 4.65
N GLY A 88 16.52 13.30 5.70
CA GLY A 88 16.09 13.85 7.00
C GLY A 88 14.61 14.20 7.07
N ASP A 89 13.82 13.86 6.05
CA ASP A 89 12.38 14.07 6.06
C ASP A 89 11.69 12.97 6.89
N VAL A 90 10.63 13.32 7.62
CA VAL A 90 9.87 12.34 8.42
C VAL A 90 8.84 11.65 7.55
N ILE A 91 8.82 10.32 7.60
CA ILE A 91 7.88 9.48 6.85
C ILE A 91 7.10 8.55 7.77
N VAL A 92 5.80 8.41 7.50
CA VAL A 92 4.92 7.42 8.12
C VAL A 92 4.03 6.83 7.05
N TYR A 93 3.92 5.51 6.99
CA TYR A 93 3.02 4.90 6.00
C TYR A 93 2.37 3.61 6.47
N THR A 94 1.27 3.27 5.83
CA THR A 94 0.60 1.98 5.92
C THR A 94 0.22 1.48 4.54
N ILE A 95 0.31 0.16 4.33
CA ILE A 95 -0.30 -0.54 3.19
C ILE A 95 -1.34 -1.49 3.75
N VAL A 96 -2.58 -1.23 3.40
CA VAL A 96 -3.76 -1.99 3.83
C VAL A 96 -4.36 -2.68 2.63
N LYS A 97 -4.69 -3.97 2.76
CA LYS A 97 -5.44 -4.68 1.72
C LYS A 97 -6.93 -4.71 2.03
N THR A 98 -7.72 -4.61 0.97
CA THR A 98 -9.17 -4.71 1.01
C THR A 98 -9.67 -5.57 -0.14
N LEU A 99 -10.82 -6.19 0.04
CA LEU A 99 -11.55 -6.75 -1.09
C LEU A 99 -12.20 -5.60 -1.87
N PRO A 100 -12.26 -5.69 -3.20
CA PRO A 100 -13.01 -4.71 -3.98
C PRO A 100 -14.47 -4.73 -3.53
N PRO A 101 -15.17 -3.59 -3.56
CA PRO A 101 -16.59 -3.58 -3.28
C PRO A 101 -17.30 -4.52 -4.26
N ASP A 102 -18.21 -5.36 -3.73
CA ASP A 102 -19.07 -6.19 -4.56
C ASP A 102 -19.88 -5.26 -5.49
N GLU A 103 -19.48 -5.17 -6.73
CA GLU A 103 -20.31 -4.61 -7.78
C GLU A 103 -21.45 -5.60 -8.01
N GLY A 104 -22.60 -5.37 -7.35
CA GLY A 104 -23.74 -6.27 -7.29
C GLY A 104 -24.47 -6.50 -8.62
N ASP A 105 -23.83 -6.23 -9.76
CA ASP A 105 -24.34 -6.46 -11.11
C ASP A 105 -23.97 -7.83 -11.70
N GLY A 106 -23.19 -8.64 -10.98
CA GLY A 106 -22.76 -9.96 -11.44
C GLY A 106 -21.79 -9.91 -12.64
N SER A 107 -21.31 -8.73 -13.01
CA SER A 107 -20.44 -8.57 -14.20
C SER A 107 -19.04 -9.13 -13.99
N GLY A 108 -18.71 -9.53 -12.76
CA GLY A 108 -17.44 -10.15 -12.42
C GLY A 108 -16.28 -9.49 -13.16
N THR A 109 -16.00 -8.22 -12.87
CA THR A 109 -14.97 -7.46 -13.60
C THR A 109 -13.56 -8.00 -13.44
N GLY A 110 -13.39 -9.14 -12.75
CA GLY A 110 -12.08 -9.72 -12.49
C GLY A 110 -11.19 -8.82 -11.65
N ALA A 111 -11.78 -7.87 -10.90
CA ALA A 111 -11.03 -7.07 -9.94
C ALA A 111 -10.59 -7.97 -8.78
N GLY A 112 -9.29 -8.04 -8.58
CA GLY A 112 -8.67 -8.78 -7.49
C GLY A 112 -8.47 -7.93 -6.25
N MET A 113 -7.49 -8.32 -5.43
CA MET A 113 -7.13 -7.61 -4.22
C MET A 113 -6.76 -6.16 -4.51
N GLN A 114 -7.21 -5.24 -3.65
CA GLN A 114 -6.79 -3.84 -3.65
C GLN A 114 -5.85 -3.59 -2.48
N TYR A 115 -4.76 -2.87 -2.74
CA TYR A 115 -3.81 -2.39 -1.74
C TYR A 115 -3.89 -0.88 -1.65
N ASN A 116 -4.22 -0.38 -0.47
CA ASN A 116 -4.38 1.05 -0.19
C ASN A 116 -3.14 1.53 0.56
N LEU A 117 -2.34 2.36 -0.10
CA LEU A 117 -1.23 3.07 0.51
C LEU A 117 -1.73 4.39 1.09
N THR A 118 -1.45 4.63 2.35
CA THR A 118 -1.52 5.96 2.96
C THR A 118 -0.13 6.30 3.49
N LEU A 119 0.47 7.35 2.94
CA LEU A 119 1.81 7.79 3.31
C LEU A 119 1.76 9.29 3.64
N HIS A 120 2.34 9.64 4.76
CA HIS A 120 2.56 11.02 5.19
C HIS A 120 4.05 11.29 5.17
N LEU A 121 4.42 12.39 4.53
CA LEU A 121 5.79 12.88 4.43
C LEU A 121 5.83 14.30 4.99
N ALA A 122 6.70 14.57 5.95
CA ALA A 122 6.96 15.92 6.41
C ALA A 122 8.37 16.30 5.96
N VAL A 123 8.42 17.18 4.96
CA VAL A 123 9.67 17.65 4.36
C VAL A 123 10.25 18.77 5.21
N ASP A 124 11.51 18.62 5.63
CA ASP A 124 12.26 19.67 6.30
C ASP A 124 12.82 20.65 5.25
N ASN A 125 12.27 21.88 5.23
CA ASN A 125 12.77 22.96 4.39
C ASN A 125 13.77 23.89 5.10
N GLY A 126 14.20 23.54 6.33
CA GLY A 126 15.13 24.28 7.15
C GLY A 126 14.50 25.36 8.04
N GLU A 127 13.24 25.73 7.84
CA GLU A 127 12.47 26.67 8.67
C GLU A 127 11.30 25.99 9.38
N TYR A 128 10.63 25.07 8.70
CA TYR A 128 9.50 24.30 9.22
C TYR A 128 9.35 22.98 8.45
N LEU A 129 8.55 22.08 9.00
CA LEU A 129 8.17 20.85 8.31
C LEU A 129 6.95 21.11 7.43
N GLU A 130 7.07 20.85 6.14
CA GLU A 130 5.97 20.96 5.17
C GLU A 130 5.32 19.58 4.98
N PRO A 131 4.08 19.36 5.47
CA PRO A 131 3.46 18.06 5.43
C PRO A 131 2.78 17.78 4.09
N TRP A 132 2.97 16.55 3.58
CA TRP A 132 2.38 16.00 2.38
C TRP A 132 1.67 14.69 2.68
N GLN A 133 0.59 14.42 1.97
CA GLN A 133 -0.06 13.13 1.95
C GLN A 133 0.04 12.52 0.56
N ILE A 134 0.42 11.25 0.50
CA ILE A 134 0.39 10.43 -0.71
C ILE A 134 -0.58 9.30 -0.43
N GLN A 135 -1.67 9.26 -1.16
CA GLN A 135 -2.70 8.24 -1.04
C GLN A 135 -2.82 7.49 -2.35
N GLY A 136 -2.64 6.19 -2.31
CA GLY A 136 -2.63 5.34 -3.50
C GLY A 136 -3.57 4.15 -3.39
N PHE A 137 -4.29 3.88 -4.47
CA PHE A 137 -5.14 2.71 -4.63
C PHE A 137 -4.55 1.85 -5.74
N PHE A 138 -4.04 0.69 -5.38
CA PHE A 138 -3.39 -0.26 -6.29
C PHE A 138 -4.25 -1.50 -6.39
N THR A 139 -4.79 -1.78 -7.57
CA THR A 139 -5.77 -2.85 -7.78
C THR A 139 -5.22 -3.90 -8.72
N GLU A 140 -5.37 -5.17 -8.34
CA GLU A 140 -5.06 -6.30 -9.20
C GLU A 140 -6.12 -6.41 -10.30
N THR A 141 -5.67 -6.60 -11.54
CA THR A 141 -6.53 -6.65 -12.73
C THR A 141 -6.19 -7.85 -13.62
N GLY A 142 -7.08 -8.18 -14.54
CA GLY A 142 -6.85 -9.28 -15.48
C GLY A 142 -6.90 -10.65 -14.79
N VAL A 143 -5.80 -11.41 -14.84
CA VAL A 143 -5.70 -12.70 -14.14
C VAL A 143 -5.26 -12.45 -12.70
N THR A 144 -6.23 -12.49 -11.79
CA THR A 144 -6.01 -12.20 -10.37
C THR A 144 -5.54 -13.44 -9.59
N GLY A 145 -4.89 -13.21 -8.44
CA GLY A 145 -4.43 -14.28 -7.53
C GLY A 145 -3.22 -15.08 -8.02
N LEU A 146 -2.53 -14.66 -9.07
CA LEU A 146 -1.37 -15.36 -9.62
C LEU A 146 -0.21 -15.44 -8.62
N ARG A 147 0.06 -14.35 -7.91
CA ARG A 147 1.09 -14.28 -6.86
C ARG A 147 0.75 -15.25 -5.74
N ASP A 148 -0.48 -15.21 -5.25
CA ASP A 148 -0.97 -16.08 -4.17
C ASP A 148 -0.86 -17.56 -4.57
N ALA A 149 -1.36 -17.92 -5.75
CA ALA A 149 -1.33 -19.31 -6.22
C ALA A 149 0.10 -19.86 -6.36
N ALA A 150 1.01 -19.05 -6.92
CA ALA A 150 2.40 -19.46 -7.14
C ALA A 150 3.17 -19.61 -5.82
N VAL A 151 2.99 -18.69 -4.87
CA VAL A 151 3.66 -18.75 -3.57
C VAL A 151 3.04 -19.83 -2.69
N MET A 152 1.72 -20.01 -2.74
CA MET A 152 1.04 -21.08 -2.01
C MET A 152 1.55 -22.46 -2.43
N ASP A 153 1.72 -22.72 -3.74
CA ASP A 153 2.29 -23.99 -4.21
C ASP A 153 3.74 -24.18 -3.74
N LEU A 154 4.54 -23.11 -3.74
CA LEU A 154 5.91 -23.13 -3.21
C LEU A 154 5.91 -23.47 -1.72
N LYS A 155 5.16 -22.72 -0.90
CA LYS A 155 5.13 -22.90 0.57
C LYS A 155 4.54 -24.23 0.98
N ARG A 156 3.60 -24.79 0.20
CA ARG A 156 3.08 -26.14 0.40
C ARG A 156 4.16 -27.20 0.15
N ARG A 157 4.98 -27.07 -0.88
CA ARG A 157 6.10 -27.98 -1.15
C ARG A 157 7.19 -27.91 -0.09
N GLU A 158 7.40 -26.75 0.49
CA GLU A 158 8.32 -26.52 1.62
C GLU A 158 7.78 -27.06 2.94
N GLY A 159 6.49 -27.44 3.01
CA GLY A 159 5.85 -27.86 4.25
C GLY A 159 5.53 -26.74 5.22
N ALA A 160 5.55 -25.48 4.76
CA ALA A 160 5.24 -24.31 5.56
C ALA A 160 3.72 -24.09 5.74
N ILE A 161 2.91 -24.63 4.83
CA ILE A 161 1.44 -24.59 4.90
C ILE A 161 0.86 -25.98 4.76
N GLU A 162 -0.28 -26.19 5.40
CA GLU A 162 -1.02 -27.45 5.35
C GLU A 162 -2.48 -27.18 4.98
N ILE A 163 -3.04 -28.07 4.14
CA ILE A 163 -4.46 -28.08 3.78
C ILE A 163 -5.13 -29.10 4.68
N THR A 164 -6.04 -28.66 5.52
CA THR A 164 -6.81 -29.49 6.44
C THR A 164 -8.30 -29.37 6.14
N ASP A 165 -9.12 -30.21 6.78
CA ASP A 165 -10.59 -30.10 6.70
C ASP A 165 -11.11 -28.76 7.24
N GLY A 166 -10.33 -28.08 8.11
CA GLY A 166 -10.62 -26.74 8.64
C GLY A 166 -10.13 -25.59 7.80
N GLY A 167 -9.46 -25.84 6.65
CA GLY A 167 -8.91 -24.82 5.75
C GLY A 167 -7.39 -24.83 5.68
N LEU A 168 -6.82 -23.68 5.30
CA LEU A 168 -5.37 -23.47 5.18
C LEU A 168 -4.75 -23.11 6.53
N VAL A 169 -3.79 -23.89 6.97
CA VAL A 169 -2.99 -23.63 8.19
C VAL A 169 -1.63 -23.10 7.78
N GLY A 170 -1.18 -22.01 8.43
CA GLY A 170 0.12 -21.38 8.19
C GLY A 170 0.15 -20.43 6.99
N TRP A 171 -0.95 -20.25 6.25
CA TRP A 171 -1.01 -19.34 5.09
C TRP A 171 -1.25 -17.89 5.49
N PHE A 172 -2.23 -17.67 6.38
CA PHE A 172 -2.58 -16.34 6.83
C PHE A 172 -1.72 -15.93 8.02
N VAL A 173 -1.19 -14.73 7.97
CA VAL A 173 -0.31 -14.17 9.01
C VAL A 173 -0.65 -12.68 9.19
N ASP A 174 -0.52 -12.21 10.42
CA ASP A 174 -0.44 -10.77 10.65
C ASP A 174 1.01 -10.42 10.94
N PRO A 175 1.63 -9.47 10.20
CA PRO A 175 3.06 -9.19 10.35
C PRO A 175 3.42 -8.53 11.68
N TYR A 176 2.43 -8.04 12.44
CA TYR A 176 2.61 -7.29 13.69
C TYR A 176 2.01 -7.99 14.92
N ASP A 177 1.16 -9.00 14.71
CA ASP A 177 0.55 -9.79 15.79
C ASP A 177 0.31 -11.23 15.33
N PRO A 178 1.24 -12.14 15.56
CA PRO A 178 1.12 -13.53 15.12
C PRO A 178 0.03 -14.33 15.84
N SER A 179 -0.61 -13.75 16.86
CA SER A 179 -1.72 -14.40 17.56
C SER A 179 -3.06 -14.23 16.84
N LEU A 180 -3.17 -13.28 15.91
CA LEU A 180 -4.39 -13.04 15.16
C LEU A 180 -4.66 -14.16 14.15
N THR A 181 -5.94 -14.49 14.05
CA THR A 181 -6.46 -15.51 13.13
C THR A 181 -7.58 -14.91 12.27
N PRO A 182 -7.98 -15.54 11.16
CA PRO A 182 -9.13 -15.09 10.35
C PRO A 182 -10.43 -14.97 11.16
N ALA A 183 -10.58 -15.71 12.28
CA ALA A 183 -11.74 -15.66 13.14
C ALA A 183 -11.86 -14.33 13.94
N ASP A 184 -10.77 -13.56 14.02
CA ASP A 184 -10.76 -12.26 14.72
C ASP A 184 -11.36 -11.11 13.90
N GLY A 185 -11.80 -11.41 12.66
CA GLY A 185 -12.56 -10.49 11.81
C GLY A 185 -11.71 -9.58 10.93
N PHE A 186 -10.41 -9.87 10.80
CA PHE A 186 -9.49 -9.19 9.91
C PHE A 186 -9.32 -9.94 8.57
N LEU A 187 -9.05 -9.21 7.51
CA LEU A 187 -8.51 -9.77 6.28
C LEU A 187 -6.99 -9.89 6.43
N LEU A 188 -6.53 -10.94 7.12
CA LEU A 188 -5.11 -11.09 7.44
C LEU A 188 -4.24 -11.08 6.18
N ALA A 189 -3.02 -10.59 6.32
CA ALA A 189 -1.98 -10.77 5.32
C ALA A 189 -1.71 -12.28 5.09
N ASN A 190 -1.00 -12.62 4.04
CA ASN A 190 -0.63 -13.98 3.74
C ASN A 190 0.85 -14.09 3.32
N LEU A 191 1.38 -15.31 3.26
CA LEU A 191 2.80 -15.54 2.97
C LEU A 191 3.24 -15.02 1.59
N SER A 192 2.32 -14.84 0.63
CA SER A 192 2.68 -14.29 -0.69
C SER A 192 3.02 -12.81 -0.63
N GLU A 193 2.54 -12.12 0.40
CA GLU A 193 2.73 -10.68 0.59
C GLU A 193 4.08 -10.33 1.22
N ASP A 194 4.94 -11.31 1.47
CA ASP A 194 6.33 -11.06 1.85
C ASP A 194 7.08 -10.31 0.75
N ARG A 195 7.94 -9.36 1.15
CA ARG A 195 8.76 -8.54 0.25
C ARG A 195 9.70 -9.36 -0.65
N GLU A 196 10.08 -10.58 -0.22
CA GLU A 196 10.96 -11.46 -0.99
C GLU A 196 10.39 -11.78 -2.39
N TYR A 197 9.08 -11.70 -2.56
CA TYR A 197 8.40 -11.99 -3.83
C TYR A 197 8.22 -10.79 -4.74
N ASP A 198 8.50 -9.56 -4.29
CA ASP A 198 8.25 -8.34 -5.07
C ASP A 198 9.00 -8.34 -6.41
N ALA A 199 10.27 -8.75 -6.41
CA ALA A 199 11.06 -8.81 -7.64
C ALA A 199 10.53 -9.83 -8.65
N ARG A 200 9.91 -10.92 -8.17
CA ARG A 200 9.31 -11.95 -9.03
C ARG A 200 7.97 -11.53 -9.60
N PHE A 201 7.24 -10.70 -8.88
CA PHE A 201 5.92 -10.19 -9.25
C PHE A 201 5.93 -8.65 -9.31
N ALA A 202 6.86 -8.10 -10.08
CA ALA A 202 7.10 -6.66 -10.12
C ALA A 202 5.87 -5.84 -10.54
N GLU A 203 5.02 -6.38 -11.42
CA GLU A 203 3.79 -5.72 -11.86
C GLU A 203 2.59 -5.94 -10.89
N HIS A 204 2.77 -6.72 -9.83
CA HIS A 204 1.71 -6.92 -8.84
C HIS A 204 1.45 -5.63 -8.06
N PRO A 205 0.17 -5.28 -7.75
CA PRO A 205 -0.18 -4.01 -7.11
C PRO A 205 0.55 -3.76 -5.79
N LEU A 206 0.76 -4.78 -4.97
CA LEU A 206 1.54 -4.63 -3.73
C LEU A 206 3.00 -4.25 -4.00
N SER A 207 3.63 -4.87 -5.00
CA SER A 207 5.01 -4.55 -5.39
C SER A 207 5.13 -3.12 -5.92
N GLN A 208 4.14 -2.67 -6.66
CA GLN A 208 4.05 -1.30 -7.16
C GLN A 208 3.82 -0.29 -6.02
N ALA A 209 2.95 -0.60 -5.05
CA ALA A 209 2.74 0.24 -3.86
C ALA A 209 4.05 0.42 -3.07
N ARG A 210 4.81 -0.66 -2.86
CA ARG A 210 6.13 -0.64 -2.21
C ARG A 210 7.19 0.09 -3.03
N GLY A 211 7.10 -0.01 -4.36
CA GLY A 211 7.92 0.77 -5.29
C GLY A 211 7.73 2.26 -5.10
N LEU A 212 6.47 2.71 -4.94
CA LEU A 212 6.15 4.11 -4.66
C LEU A 212 6.70 4.55 -3.29
N VAL A 213 6.54 3.74 -2.24
CA VAL A 213 7.16 4.02 -0.93
C VAL A 213 8.67 4.19 -1.06
N THR A 214 9.34 3.30 -1.81
CA THR A 214 10.78 3.37 -2.05
C THR A 214 11.17 4.64 -2.80
N ALA A 215 10.39 5.05 -3.80
CA ALA A 215 10.60 6.30 -4.53
C ALA A 215 10.46 7.53 -3.62
N VAL A 216 9.48 7.52 -2.71
CA VAL A 216 9.30 8.61 -1.72
C VAL A 216 10.45 8.67 -0.73
N ILE A 217 10.95 7.53 -0.25
CA ILE A 217 12.12 7.47 0.64
C ILE A 217 13.38 7.99 -0.05
N GLY A 218 13.49 7.80 -1.37
CA GLY A 218 14.62 8.23 -2.19
C GLY A 218 14.50 9.64 -2.79
N ILE A 219 13.56 10.45 -2.34
CA ILE A 219 13.39 11.85 -2.79
C ILE A 219 14.67 12.67 -2.52
N ASP A 220 15.10 13.47 -3.50
CA ASP A 220 16.26 14.36 -3.48
C ASP A 220 15.90 15.85 -3.73
#